data_b27391f72f89d242b18a1512717c2e3f
#
_entry.id   b27391f72f89d242b18a1512717c2e3f
#
_cell.length_a   1.000
_cell.length_b   1.000
_cell.length_c   1.000
_cell.angle_alpha   90.00
_cell.angle_beta   90.00
_cell.angle_gamma   90.00
#
_symmetry.space_group_name_H-M   'P 1'
#
loop_
_entity.id
_entity.type
_entity.pdbx_description
1 polymer ?
#
loop_
_entity_poly.entity_id
_entity_poly.type
_entity_poly.pdbx_seq_one_letter_code
_entity_poly.pdbx_strand_id
1 'polypeptide(L)'
;MTNSFKTYYVSQIDGNDTNDGLSKSSAFATLFAINRLTLKPGDRVLLARGSVFEGQFLQIKDSGTKESPIEIGAYLPESGEKFYEEVLPVIAVNGQGIWYQDYGTELDSPTHVYQGYVSSAVLLYDAEYI
;
A
#
# COMPACT_ATOMS: atom_id res chain seq x y z
N MET A 1 -4.48 -18.72 22.23
CA MET A 1 -4.60 -18.46 20.80
C MET A 1 -3.72 -17.29 20.42
N THR A 2 -2.80 -17.52 19.53
CA THR A 2 -1.89 -16.49 19.09
C THR A 2 -2.47 -15.75 17.90
N ASN A 3 -2.54 -14.44 18.00
CA ASN A 3 -2.86 -13.60 16.86
C ASN A 3 -1.67 -13.59 15.90
N SER A 4 -1.87 -14.11 14.70
CA SER A 4 -0.82 -14.18 13.71
C SER A 4 -0.82 -12.89 12.88
N PHE A 5 -0.22 -11.87 13.42
CA PHE A 5 0.02 -10.65 12.64
C PHE A 5 1.13 -10.90 11.65
N LYS A 6 0.97 -10.39 10.45
CA LYS A 6 1.99 -10.49 9.41
C LYS A 6 2.56 -9.12 9.13
N THR A 7 3.85 -9.09 8.87
CA THR A 7 4.54 -7.92 8.37
C THR A 7 5.01 -8.23 6.96
N TYR A 8 4.56 -7.41 6.01
CA TYR A 8 4.97 -7.52 4.62
C TYR A 8 6.01 -6.46 4.31
N TYR A 9 7.04 -6.85 3.59
CA TYR A 9 8.16 -5.99 3.21
C TYR A 9 8.13 -5.76 1.71
N VAL A 10 8.32 -4.52 1.29
CA VAL A 10 8.38 -4.15 -0.12
C VAL A 10 9.63 -3.32 -0.35
N SER A 11 10.50 -3.77 -1.25
CA SER A 11 11.74 -3.08 -1.60
C SER A 11 11.89 -3.01 -3.11
N GLN A 12 11.89 -1.82 -3.65
CA GLN A 12 12.19 -1.61 -5.06
C GLN A 12 13.67 -1.88 -5.36
N ILE A 13 14.51 -1.82 -4.33
CA ILE A 13 15.97 -1.96 -4.46
C ILE A 13 16.35 -3.43 -4.66
N ASP A 14 15.83 -4.32 -3.81
CA ASP A 14 16.26 -5.72 -3.77
C ASP A 14 15.10 -6.71 -3.65
N GLY A 15 13.87 -6.28 -3.87
CA GLY A 15 12.70 -7.13 -3.79
C GLY A 15 12.43 -7.92 -5.06
N ASN A 16 11.48 -8.86 -4.94
CA ASN A 16 11.01 -9.65 -6.07
C ASN A 16 9.57 -10.09 -5.78
N ASP A 17 8.66 -9.83 -6.71
CA ASP A 17 7.23 -10.14 -6.51
C ASP A 17 6.93 -11.64 -6.49
N THR A 18 7.89 -12.49 -6.81
CA THR A 18 7.76 -13.94 -6.62
C THR A 18 8.04 -14.38 -5.18
N ASN A 19 8.56 -13.49 -4.35
CA ASN A 19 8.76 -13.73 -2.93
C ASN A 19 7.43 -13.71 -2.17
N ASP A 20 7.46 -14.14 -0.90
CA ASP A 20 6.29 -14.10 -0.03
C ASP A 20 6.10 -12.77 0.72
N GLY A 21 7.10 -11.90 0.68
CA GLY A 21 7.05 -10.59 1.33
C GLY A 21 7.19 -10.62 2.85
N LEU A 22 7.40 -11.77 3.45
CA LEU A 22 7.29 -11.94 4.90
C LEU A 22 8.59 -11.68 5.66
N SER A 23 9.67 -11.35 4.96
CA SER A 23 10.94 -10.98 5.59
C SER A 23 11.67 -9.97 4.73
N LYS A 24 12.67 -9.31 5.31
CA LYS A 24 13.50 -8.36 4.56
C LYS A 24 14.22 -9.02 3.40
N SER A 25 14.64 -10.28 3.58
CA SER A 25 15.36 -11.03 2.54
C SER A 25 14.41 -11.62 1.48
N SER A 26 13.12 -11.60 1.70
CA SER A 26 12.11 -12.09 0.77
C SER A 26 11.06 -11.04 0.46
N ALA A 27 11.47 -9.78 0.40
CA ALA A 27 10.57 -8.66 0.15
C ALA A 27 9.97 -8.72 -1.26
N PHE A 28 8.76 -8.17 -1.40
CA PHE A 28 8.19 -7.88 -2.71
C PHE A 28 8.94 -6.73 -3.37
N ALA A 29 8.83 -6.62 -4.69
CA ALA A 29 9.47 -5.55 -5.46
C ALA A 29 8.53 -4.36 -5.72
N THR A 30 7.22 -4.59 -5.78
CA THR A 30 6.25 -3.56 -6.18
C THR A 30 5.09 -3.46 -5.20
N LEU A 31 4.46 -2.28 -5.22
CA LEU A 31 3.23 -2.06 -4.45
C LEU A 31 2.07 -2.90 -4.97
N PHE A 32 2.11 -3.30 -6.22
CA PHE A 32 1.05 -4.14 -6.81
C PHE A 32 0.95 -5.49 -6.13
N ALA A 33 2.05 -6.01 -5.60
CA ALA A 33 2.03 -7.24 -4.81
C ALA A 33 1.18 -7.07 -3.55
N ILE A 34 1.30 -5.91 -2.89
CA ILE A 34 0.49 -5.59 -1.71
C ILE A 34 -0.97 -5.38 -2.10
N ASN A 35 -1.23 -4.72 -3.22
CA ASN A 35 -2.61 -4.42 -3.65
C ASN A 35 -3.43 -5.69 -3.89
N ARG A 36 -2.78 -6.81 -4.15
CA ARG A 36 -3.44 -8.11 -4.37
C ARG A 36 -3.66 -8.91 -3.11
N LEU A 37 -3.06 -8.50 -2.00
CA LEU A 37 -3.18 -9.23 -0.74
C LEU A 37 -4.48 -8.88 -0.03
N THR A 38 -4.91 -9.79 0.84
CA THR A 38 -5.92 -9.51 1.84
C THR A 38 -5.20 -9.29 3.16
N LEU A 39 -5.26 -8.07 3.67
CA LEU A 39 -4.66 -7.71 4.94
C LEU A 39 -5.66 -7.96 6.06
N LYS A 40 -5.15 -8.26 7.23
CA LYS A 40 -5.94 -8.52 8.43
C LYS A 40 -5.59 -7.50 9.51
N PRO A 41 -6.48 -7.29 10.48
CA PRO A 41 -6.15 -6.40 11.60
C PRO A 41 -4.82 -6.77 12.24
N GLY A 42 -3.98 -5.76 12.45
CA GLY A 42 -2.64 -5.93 13.01
C GLY A 42 -1.54 -6.18 12.00
N ASP A 43 -1.88 -6.43 10.74
CA ASP A 43 -0.88 -6.60 9.69
C ASP A 43 -0.16 -5.28 9.43
N ARG A 44 1.06 -5.37 8.94
CA ARG A 44 1.90 -4.21 8.64
C ARG A 44 2.45 -4.32 7.23
N VAL A 45 2.55 -3.19 6.57
CA VAL A 45 3.22 -3.07 5.27
C VAL A 45 4.36 -2.07 5.45
N LEU A 46 5.58 -2.54 5.26
CA LEU A 46 6.77 -1.71 5.43
C LEU A 46 7.47 -1.55 4.09
N LEU A 47 7.70 -0.30 3.73
CA LEU A 47 8.35 0.08 2.47
C LEU A 47 9.82 0.38 2.75
N ALA A 48 10.72 -0.20 1.96
CA ALA A 48 12.16 -0.02 2.15
C ALA A 48 12.56 1.44 1.92
N ARG A 49 13.30 1.99 2.85
CA ARG A 49 13.90 3.31 2.68
C ARG A 49 14.82 3.31 1.46
N GLY A 50 14.82 4.41 0.73
CA GLY A 50 15.57 4.53 -0.51
C GLY A 50 14.84 4.00 -1.74
N SER A 51 13.70 3.33 -1.57
CA SER A 51 12.89 2.87 -2.70
C SER A 51 12.16 4.01 -3.38
N VAL A 52 12.06 3.96 -4.70
CA VAL A 52 11.21 4.84 -5.50
C VAL A 52 10.27 3.95 -6.31
N PHE A 53 9.00 3.97 -5.94
CA PHE A 53 7.98 3.15 -6.60
C PHE A 53 7.34 3.99 -7.72
N GLU A 54 8.01 4.00 -8.89
CA GLU A 54 7.56 4.78 -10.03
C GLU A 54 6.42 4.11 -10.79
N GLY A 55 5.42 4.90 -11.16
CA GLY A 55 4.26 4.42 -11.89
C GLY A 55 3.42 3.45 -11.07
N GLN A 56 3.52 3.52 -9.74
CA GLN A 56 2.84 2.61 -8.84
C GLN A 56 1.97 3.38 -7.86
N PHE A 57 1.06 2.66 -7.25
CA PHE A 57 0.17 3.19 -6.22
C PHE A 57 -0.11 2.10 -5.19
N LEU A 58 -0.47 2.51 -3.99
CA LEU A 58 -0.85 1.61 -2.91
C LEU A 58 -2.36 1.73 -2.69
N GLN A 59 -3.05 0.61 -2.77
CA GLN A 59 -4.48 0.55 -2.52
C GLN A 59 -4.76 -0.36 -1.32
N ILE A 60 -5.34 0.21 -0.27
CA ILE A 60 -5.75 -0.54 0.91
C ILE A 60 -7.27 -0.62 0.91
N LYS A 61 -7.79 -1.83 0.87
CA LYS A 61 -9.24 -2.11 0.84
C LYS A 61 -9.69 -2.93 2.05
N ASP A 62 -8.76 -3.24 2.94
CA ASP A 62 -9.03 -4.00 4.15
C ASP A 62 -8.95 -3.08 5.36
N SER A 63 -9.60 -3.46 6.44
CA SER A 63 -9.64 -2.66 7.66
C SER A 63 -8.94 -3.37 8.81
N GLY A 64 -8.29 -2.57 9.66
CA GLY A 64 -7.85 -3.02 10.96
C GLY A 64 -8.97 -2.90 12.00
N THR A 65 -8.58 -2.94 13.25
CA THR A 65 -9.45 -2.66 14.38
C THR A 65 -8.82 -1.58 15.25
N LYS A 66 -9.59 -1.04 16.17
CA LYS A 66 -9.07 -0.04 17.12
C LYS A 66 -7.88 -0.58 17.91
N GLU A 67 -7.94 -1.85 18.30
CA GLU A 67 -6.90 -2.53 19.07
C GLU A 67 -5.74 -3.01 18.21
N SER A 68 -6.01 -3.26 16.94
CA SER A 68 -5.02 -3.82 16.00
C SER A 68 -5.18 -3.14 14.63
N PRO A 69 -4.74 -1.89 14.49
CA PRO A 69 -4.82 -1.22 13.21
C PRO A 69 -3.86 -1.85 12.21
N ILE A 70 -4.15 -1.67 10.93
CA ILE A 70 -3.19 -1.98 9.86
C ILE A 70 -2.20 -0.83 9.80
N GLU A 71 -0.91 -1.13 9.83
CA GLU A 71 0.14 -0.10 9.77
C GLU A 71 0.82 -0.10 8.42
N ILE A 72 1.13 1.10 7.95
CA ILE A 72 1.96 1.32 6.77
C ILE A 72 3.13 2.19 7.22
N GLY A 73 4.33 1.71 6.98
CA GLY A 73 5.52 2.40 7.43
C GLY A 73 6.73 2.15 6.54
N ALA A 74 7.90 2.41 7.07
CA ALA A 74 9.16 2.26 6.35
C ALA A 74 10.12 1.41 7.18
N TYR A 75 11.09 0.80 6.50
CA TYR A 75 12.16 0.03 7.16
C TYR A 75 13.48 0.24 6.43
N LEU A 76 14.58 -0.03 7.13
CA LEU A 76 15.89 0.00 6.52
C LEU A 76 16.17 -1.37 5.89
N PRO A 77 16.38 -1.46 4.57
CA PRO A 77 16.63 -2.74 3.92
C PRO A 77 17.96 -3.34 4.38
N GLU A 78 18.07 -4.68 4.30
CA GLU A 78 19.29 -5.38 4.71
C GLU A 78 20.51 -4.98 3.88
N SER A 79 20.30 -4.72 2.59
CA SER A 79 21.33 -4.18 1.71
C SER A 79 21.62 -2.71 2.01
N GLY A 80 20.95 -2.15 3.01
CA GLY A 80 20.89 -0.72 3.26
C GLY A 80 22.23 -0.16 3.70
N GLU A 81 22.72 0.72 2.88
CA GLU A 81 23.80 1.62 3.22
C GLU A 81 23.29 2.59 4.29
N LYS A 82 24.18 3.08 5.15
CA LYS A 82 23.80 4.02 6.19
C LYS A 82 23.04 5.24 5.65
N PHE A 83 23.34 5.64 4.43
CA PHE A 83 22.67 6.83 3.89
C PHE A 83 21.17 6.62 3.65
N TYR A 84 20.69 5.37 3.59
CA TYR A 84 19.26 5.10 3.47
C TYR A 84 18.50 5.35 4.78
N GLU A 85 19.18 5.50 5.91
CA GLU A 85 18.51 5.73 7.19
C GLU A 85 17.63 6.98 7.15
N GLU A 86 18.01 7.99 6.36
CA GLU A 86 17.27 9.23 6.26
C GLU A 86 16.52 9.39 4.93
N VAL A 87 16.56 8.39 4.06
CA VAL A 87 15.93 8.46 2.75
C VAL A 87 14.60 7.71 2.79
N LEU A 88 13.51 8.45 2.88
CA LEU A 88 12.17 7.87 2.93
C LEU A 88 11.81 7.19 1.60
N PRO A 89 10.96 6.15 1.64
CA PRO A 89 10.42 5.60 0.41
C PRO A 89 9.52 6.63 -0.28
N VAL A 90 9.51 6.59 -1.60
CA VAL A 90 8.73 7.53 -2.43
C VAL A 90 7.78 6.73 -3.31
N ILE A 91 6.53 7.16 -3.35
CA ILE A 91 5.55 6.65 -4.30
C ILE A 91 5.32 7.73 -5.35
N ALA A 92 5.80 7.47 -6.58
CA ALA A 92 5.71 8.40 -7.68
C ALA A 92 4.69 7.87 -8.70
N VAL A 93 3.47 8.36 -8.63
CA VAL A 93 2.33 7.83 -9.38
C VAL A 93 2.52 7.99 -10.90
N ASN A 94 3.10 9.10 -11.33
CA ASN A 94 3.42 9.36 -12.75
C ASN A 94 2.22 9.13 -13.69
N GLY A 95 1.04 9.61 -13.28
CA GLY A 95 -0.18 9.44 -14.07
C GLY A 95 -0.87 8.09 -13.88
N GLN A 96 -0.32 7.20 -13.10
CA GLN A 96 -0.97 5.96 -12.71
C GLN A 96 -1.86 6.20 -11.49
N GLY A 97 -2.50 5.15 -10.99
CA GLY A 97 -3.33 5.27 -9.78
C GLY A 97 -4.58 6.08 -10.00
N ILE A 98 -5.17 5.98 -11.20
CA ILE A 98 -6.43 6.64 -11.52
C ILE A 98 -7.55 5.61 -11.37
N TRP A 99 -8.53 5.93 -10.55
CA TRP A 99 -9.69 5.08 -10.32
C TRP A 99 -10.96 5.80 -10.73
N TYR A 100 -11.84 5.06 -11.37
CA TYR A 100 -13.21 5.53 -11.58
C TYR A 100 -13.96 5.40 -10.27
N GLN A 101 -14.60 6.48 -9.86
CA GLN A 101 -15.41 6.50 -8.65
C GLN A 101 -16.84 6.84 -9.01
N ASP A 102 -17.73 5.92 -8.74
CA ASP A 102 -19.16 6.13 -8.81
C ASP A 102 -19.65 6.46 -7.40
N TYR A 103 -20.12 7.67 -7.21
CA TYR A 103 -20.58 8.09 -5.89
C TYR A 103 -22.02 7.67 -5.63
N GLY A 104 -22.71 7.08 -6.61
CA GLY A 104 -24.03 6.51 -6.44
C GLY A 104 -25.14 7.52 -6.16
N THR A 105 -24.85 8.79 -6.29
CA THR A 105 -25.81 9.87 -5.95
C THR A 105 -26.36 10.49 -7.23
N GLU A 106 -27.69 10.47 -7.36
CA GLU A 106 -28.37 11.18 -8.44
C GLU A 106 -28.39 12.67 -8.13
N LEU A 107 -28.17 13.50 -9.15
CA LEU A 107 -28.24 14.95 -9.02
C LEU A 107 -29.69 15.43 -9.19
N ASP A 108 -30.14 15.46 -10.43
CA ASP A 108 -31.47 16.01 -10.78
C ASP A 108 -32.28 15.08 -11.66
N SER A 109 -31.68 13.96 -12.06
CA SER A 109 -32.37 12.94 -12.85
C SER A 109 -31.62 11.62 -12.72
N PRO A 110 -32.26 10.49 -13.09
CA PRO A 110 -31.59 9.19 -13.04
C PRO A 110 -30.35 9.06 -13.93
N THR A 111 -30.14 9.99 -14.84
CA THR A 111 -28.96 10.00 -15.71
C THR A 111 -27.86 10.92 -15.21
N HIS A 112 -28.12 11.72 -14.18
CA HIS A 112 -27.15 12.66 -13.61
C HIS A 112 -26.70 12.13 -12.23
N VAL A 113 -25.62 11.39 -12.21
CA VAL A 113 -25.04 10.83 -10.98
C VAL A 113 -23.67 11.45 -10.74
N TYR A 114 -23.24 11.45 -9.49
CA TYR A 114 -21.89 11.84 -9.15
C TYR A 114 -20.91 10.74 -9.58
N GLN A 115 -20.04 11.06 -10.49
CA GLN A 115 -19.02 10.16 -11.00
C GLN A 115 -17.73 10.95 -11.18
N GLY A 116 -16.61 10.27 -11.05
CA GLY A 116 -15.33 10.90 -11.26
C GLY A 116 -14.18 9.91 -11.30
N TYR A 117 -13.05 10.43 -11.73
CA TYR A 117 -11.80 9.68 -11.64
C TYR A 117 -10.99 10.26 -10.50
N VAL A 118 -10.43 9.35 -9.68
CA VAL A 118 -9.58 9.71 -8.55
C VAL A 118 -8.16 9.28 -8.85
N SER A 119 -7.20 10.14 -8.58
CA SER A 119 -5.79 9.80 -8.71
C SER A 119 -5.11 9.98 -7.35
N SER A 120 -4.48 8.92 -6.86
CA SER A 120 -3.83 8.93 -5.55
C SER A 120 -2.63 8.01 -5.52
N ALA A 121 -1.60 8.41 -4.80
CA ALA A 121 -0.48 7.53 -4.50
C ALA A 121 -0.88 6.46 -3.50
N VAL A 122 -1.71 6.81 -2.52
CA VAL A 122 -2.28 5.89 -1.56
C VAL A 122 -3.80 6.09 -1.56
N LEU A 123 -4.53 5.01 -1.80
CA LEU A 123 -5.98 5.02 -1.78
C LEU A 123 -6.48 4.08 -0.68
N LEU A 124 -7.25 4.63 0.25
CA LEU A 124 -7.98 3.86 1.25
C LEU A 124 -9.43 3.76 0.75
N TYR A 125 -9.81 2.59 0.31
CA TYR A 125 -11.14 2.36 -0.23
C TYR A 125 -11.97 1.58 0.76
N ASP A 126 -12.94 2.25 1.37
CA ASP A 126 -13.82 1.66 2.39
C ASP A 126 -13.00 0.96 3.49
N ALA A 127 -11.91 1.58 3.92
CA ALA A 127 -10.98 1.03 4.89
C ALA A 127 -10.95 1.89 6.15
N GLU A 128 -10.86 1.22 7.29
CA GLU A 128 -10.83 1.87 8.60
C GLU A 128 -9.64 1.37 9.42
N TYR A 129 -9.21 2.17 10.37
CA TYR A 129 -8.12 1.83 11.30
C TYR A 129 -6.84 1.43 10.56
N ILE A 130 -6.41 2.35 9.71
CA ILE A 130 -5.15 2.26 8.99
C ILE A 130 -4.12 3.21 9.62
#